data_a4a9d586bdea484d083a36e04a5cc516
#
_entry.id   a4a9d586bdea484d083a36e04a5cc516
#
_cell.length_a   1.000
_cell.length_b   1.000
_cell.length_c   1.000
_cell.angle_alpha   90.00
_cell.angle_beta   90.00
_cell.angle_gamma   90.00
#
_symmetry.space_group_name_H-M   'P 1'
#
loop_
_entity.id
_entity.type
_entity.pdbx_description
1 polymer ?
#
loop_
_entity_poly.entity_id
_entity_poly.type
_entity_poly.pdbx_seq_one_letter_code
_entity_poly.pdbx_strand_id
1 'polypeptide(L)'
;RMADLMQFYQAQLEKRRPSKNEKDHRSVFAEYKPVVEPYVQSTARIINKKDKQLSLATVVGHGGLLVSKASELPAKGIICELSDGRRAEATVLGADSRWDIALLKVELLGLKPVNLEDSKDVELGTFLAASGLDANPIAVGVASVAPRNLSANERGFLGVGMENTDNGVRVNRVQRGSGAAKAGIEVGDIILKIDGKPINSPAQLAKSVSGRKPKEEIKILLRRGEEEKDMTAVLGSRGQSVQQFQGPDPSAQFGGPLSENRKDFPNALQHDLTLRPNECGGPLIDLDGKLVGVNIARGGRVKSYAIPTSDLREVIAKLNDQRNETADLGHLEKALVSIDEEIDSTESTLKDIRNRQAQLLKEFEEYEMKLRGIKEEREKAIRAIEKAKSP
;
A
#
# COMPACT_ATOMS: atom_id res chain seq x y z
N ARG A 1 -18.57 31.29 25.80
CA ARG A 1 -18.59 31.15 24.30
C ARG A 1 -17.45 30.23 23.78
N MET A 2 -16.22 30.37 24.30
CA MET A 2 -15.12 29.44 23.92
C MET A 2 -15.30 28.07 24.62
N ALA A 3 -15.73 28.03 25.85
CA ALA A 3 -16.02 26.82 26.59
C ALA A 3 -17.18 26.01 25.97
N ASP A 4 -18.23 26.68 25.52
CA ASP A 4 -19.38 26.06 24.85
C ASP A 4 -18.99 25.45 23.54
N LEU A 5 -18.07 26.11 22.76
CA LEU A 5 -17.53 25.61 21.52
C LEU A 5 -16.64 24.37 21.76
N MET A 6 -15.78 24.40 22.78
CA MET A 6 -14.96 23.26 23.20
C MET A 6 -15.80 22.08 23.68
N GLN A 7 -16.86 22.36 24.45
CA GLN A 7 -17.78 21.33 24.92
C GLN A 7 -18.58 20.70 23.76
N PHE A 8 -18.98 21.53 22.78
CA PHE A 8 -19.60 21.05 21.55
C PHE A 8 -18.64 20.17 20.72
N TYR A 9 -17.36 20.60 20.57
CA TYR A 9 -16.35 19.80 19.88
C TYR A 9 -16.01 18.51 20.65
N GLN A 10 -15.91 18.55 21.96
CA GLN A 10 -15.71 17.34 22.79
C GLN A 10 -16.89 16.38 22.69
N ALA A 11 -18.13 16.86 22.72
CA ALA A 11 -19.32 16.06 22.50
C ALA A 11 -19.39 15.44 21.08
N GLN A 12 -18.92 16.17 20.07
CA GLN A 12 -18.78 15.65 18.71
C GLN A 12 -17.67 14.57 18.60
N LEU A 13 -16.56 14.74 19.29
CA LEU A 13 -15.47 13.76 19.36
C LEU A 13 -15.89 12.51 20.13
N GLU A 14 -16.67 12.65 21.22
CA GLU A 14 -17.23 11.53 21.97
C GLU A 14 -18.27 10.75 21.15
N LYS A 15 -19.10 11.42 20.36
CA LYS A 15 -20.03 10.78 19.40
C LYS A 15 -19.31 10.01 18.28
N ARG A 16 -18.02 10.30 18.04
CA ARG A 16 -17.19 9.59 17.05
C ARG A 16 -16.41 8.41 17.63
N ARG A 17 -16.42 8.22 18.95
CA ARG A 17 -15.79 7.03 19.56
C ARG A 17 -16.65 5.81 19.26
N PRO A 18 -16.05 4.77 18.66
CA PRO A 18 -16.78 3.52 18.42
C PRO A 18 -17.35 2.97 19.72
N SER A 19 -18.58 2.50 19.69
CA SER A 19 -19.18 1.79 20.83
C SER A 19 -18.48 0.44 21.01
N LYS A 20 -18.63 -0.17 22.20
CA LYS A 20 -18.00 -1.47 22.52
C LYS A 20 -18.39 -2.59 21.55
N ASN A 21 -19.51 -2.45 20.85
CA ASN A 21 -20.03 -3.41 19.90
C ASN A 21 -19.64 -3.12 18.45
N GLU A 22 -18.88 -2.05 18.20
CA GLU A 22 -18.42 -1.70 16.87
C GLU A 22 -17.05 -2.33 16.60
N LYS A 23 -16.82 -2.78 15.36
CA LYS A 23 -15.58 -3.44 14.94
C LYS A 23 -14.32 -2.55 15.13
N ASP A 24 -14.49 -1.24 15.12
CA ASP A 24 -13.39 -0.26 15.27
C ASP A 24 -13.15 0.09 16.75
N HIS A 25 -13.78 -0.60 17.70
CA HIS A 25 -13.55 -0.36 19.11
C HIS A 25 -12.22 -0.96 19.57
N ARG A 26 -11.52 -0.25 20.47
CA ARG A 26 -10.19 -0.65 20.97
C ARG A 26 -10.14 -2.07 21.58
N SER A 27 -11.25 -2.54 22.18
CA SER A 27 -11.30 -3.91 22.72
C SER A 27 -11.29 -4.96 21.62
N VAL A 28 -11.93 -4.68 20.48
CA VAL A 28 -11.86 -5.55 19.30
C VAL A 28 -10.44 -5.56 18.74
N PHE A 29 -9.82 -4.39 18.61
CA PHE A 29 -8.43 -4.29 18.13
C PHE A 29 -7.45 -5.05 19.02
N ALA A 30 -7.67 -5.06 20.34
CA ALA A 30 -6.81 -5.79 21.28
C ALA A 30 -6.81 -7.31 21.03
N GLU A 31 -7.94 -7.89 20.58
CA GLU A 31 -8.03 -9.31 20.24
C GLU A 31 -7.22 -9.66 18.97
N TYR A 32 -7.03 -8.70 18.06
CA TYR A 32 -6.23 -8.89 16.84
C TYR A 32 -4.73 -8.59 17.04
N LYS A 33 -4.33 -8.06 18.20
CA LYS A 33 -2.94 -7.70 18.48
C LYS A 33 -1.98 -8.87 18.26
N PRO A 34 -2.22 -10.10 18.76
CA PRO A 34 -1.29 -11.22 18.58
C PRO A 34 -1.03 -11.56 17.10
N VAL A 35 -2.02 -11.31 16.24
CA VAL A 35 -1.95 -11.58 14.80
C VAL A 35 -1.17 -10.50 14.06
N VAL A 36 -1.32 -9.23 14.47
CA VAL A 36 -0.73 -8.08 13.78
C VAL A 36 0.69 -7.78 14.26
N GLU A 37 0.98 -7.99 15.56
CA GLU A 37 2.26 -7.65 16.18
C GLU A 37 3.50 -8.21 15.43
N PRO A 38 3.50 -9.46 14.90
CA PRO A 38 4.63 -9.96 14.10
C PRO A 38 4.92 -9.16 12.84
N TYR A 39 3.90 -8.47 12.29
CA TYR A 39 4.00 -7.70 11.04
C TYR A 39 4.40 -6.23 11.24
N VAL A 40 4.44 -5.76 12.48
CA VAL A 40 4.88 -4.38 12.80
C VAL A 40 6.29 -4.10 12.25
N GLN A 41 7.21 -5.08 12.35
CA GLN A 41 8.58 -4.94 11.82
C GLN A 41 8.67 -5.14 10.29
N SER A 42 7.59 -5.61 9.67
CA SER A 42 7.46 -5.76 8.22
C SER A 42 6.67 -4.62 7.59
N THR A 43 6.22 -3.66 8.39
CA THR A 43 5.43 -2.50 7.96
C THR A 43 6.25 -1.23 8.14
N ALA A 44 6.23 -0.37 7.14
CA ALA A 44 6.87 0.93 7.18
C ALA A 44 5.87 2.03 6.84
N ARG A 45 6.12 3.23 7.33
CA ARG A 45 5.39 4.45 6.97
C ARG A 45 6.18 5.21 5.93
N ILE A 46 5.54 5.57 4.84
CA ILE A 46 6.12 6.41 3.80
C ILE A 46 5.67 7.84 4.05
N ILE A 47 6.62 8.73 4.24
CA ILE A 47 6.40 10.15 4.53
C ILE A 47 7.14 11.03 3.53
N ASN A 48 6.71 12.27 3.41
CA ASN A 48 7.45 13.29 2.69
C ASN A 48 8.40 14.08 3.62
N LYS A 49 9.17 15.01 3.06
CA LYS A 49 10.10 15.88 3.82
C LYS A 49 9.43 16.78 4.87
N LYS A 50 8.09 16.85 4.90
CA LYS A 50 7.30 17.60 5.90
C LYS A 50 6.64 16.67 6.93
N ASP A 51 7.12 15.44 7.07
CA ASP A 51 6.58 14.39 7.96
C ASP A 51 5.11 14.01 7.70
N LYS A 52 4.56 14.38 6.54
CA LYS A 52 3.20 13.98 6.16
C LYS A 52 3.23 12.55 5.64
N GLN A 53 2.42 11.68 6.23
CA GLN A 53 2.22 10.32 5.75
C GLN A 53 1.55 10.32 4.37
N LEU A 54 2.19 9.65 3.42
CA LEU A 54 1.74 9.46 2.05
C LEU A 54 1.04 8.10 1.90
N SER A 55 1.67 7.06 2.41
CA SER A 55 1.19 5.68 2.37
C SER A 55 1.85 4.85 3.47
N LEU A 56 1.48 3.58 3.55
CA LEU A 56 2.27 2.56 4.19
C LEU A 56 3.08 1.78 3.14
N ALA A 57 4.00 0.98 3.61
CA ALA A 57 4.74 0.04 2.78
C ALA A 57 4.91 -1.29 3.52
N THR A 58 5.04 -2.36 2.74
CA THR A 58 5.30 -3.71 3.23
C THR A 58 6.70 -4.12 2.82
N VAL A 59 7.51 -4.56 3.78
CA VAL A 59 8.86 -5.09 3.53
C VAL A 59 8.73 -6.45 2.85
N VAL A 60 9.33 -6.60 1.67
CA VAL A 60 9.23 -7.81 0.84
C VAL A 60 10.57 -8.49 0.57
N GLY A 61 11.69 -7.87 1.02
CA GLY A 61 13.01 -8.45 0.84
C GLY A 61 14.02 -7.96 1.89
N HIS A 62 14.94 -8.84 2.28
CA HIS A 62 16.00 -8.55 3.27
C HIS A 62 16.93 -7.42 2.82
N GLY A 63 17.11 -7.25 1.52
CA GLY A 63 17.95 -6.21 0.94
C GLY A 63 17.31 -4.82 0.92
N GLY A 64 16.37 -4.51 1.80
CA GLY A 64 15.75 -3.18 1.84
C GLY A 64 14.68 -2.97 0.76
N LEU A 65 14.03 -4.03 0.30
CA LEU A 65 12.96 -3.95 -0.68
C LEU A 65 11.59 -3.84 0.00
N LEU A 66 10.83 -2.83 -0.40
CA LEU A 66 9.46 -2.63 0.07
C LEU A 66 8.52 -2.41 -1.11
N VAL A 67 7.26 -2.75 -0.92
CA VAL A 67 6.19 -2.38 -1.84
C VAL A 67 5.27 -1.36 -1.20
N SER A 68 4.80 -0.41 -1.98
CA SER A 68 3.86 0.62 -1.53
C SER A 68 2.89 0.99 -2.66
N LYS A 69 1.87 1.77 -2.33
CA LYS A 69 0.91 2.32 -3.29
C LYS A 69 1.58 3.40 -4.16
N ALA A 70 1.68 3.15 -5.47
CA ALA A 70 2.42 4.03 -6.39
C ALA A 70 1.79 5.41 -6.55
N SER A 71 0.47 5.50 -6.66
CA SER A 71 -0.25 6.77 -6.93
C SER A 71 -0.16 7.80 -5.80
N GLU A 72 0.22 7.40 -4.58
CA GLU A 72 0.40 8.30 -3.44
C GLU A 72 1.85 8.81 -3.31
N LEU A 73 2.79 8.31 -4.13
CA LEU A 73 4.21 8.63 -4.02
C LEU A 73 4.59 9.80 -4.92
N PRO A 74 5.32 10.81 -4.40
CA PRO A 74 5.93 11.83 -5.24
C PRO A 74 7.14 11.25 -5.99
N ALA A 75 7.56 11.93 -7.05
CA ALA A 75 8.72 11.53 -7.86
C ALA A 75 10.06 11.56 -7.08
N LYS A 76 10.17 12.36 -6.00
CA LYS A 76 11.37 12.53 -5.17
C LYS A 76 11.01 12.89 -3.73
N GLY A 77 11.96 12.69 -2.82
CA GLY A 77 11.84 13.09 -1.42
C GLY A 77 10.93 12.16 -0.61
N ILE A 78 11.00 10.88 -0.92
CA ILE A 78 10.30 9.81 -0.21
C ILE A 78 11.18 9.37 0.97
N ILE A 79 10.62 9.36 2.16
CA ILE A 79 11.29 8.88 3.37
C ILE A 79 10.51 7.69 3.91
N CYS A 80 11.22 6.61 4.17
CA CYS A 80 10.72 5.42 4.84
C CYS A 80 11.01 5.54 6.34
N GLU A 81 9.99 5.32 7.17
CA GLU A 81 10.11 5.28 8.62
C GLU A 81 9.61 3.93 9.13
N LEU A 82 10.42 3.27 9.94
CA LEU A 82 10.12 1.97 10.55
C LEU A 82 9.46 2.14 11.93
N SER A 83 8.87 1.06 12.43
CA SER A 83 8.24 1.02 13.77
C SER A 83 9.19 1.33 14.93
N ASP A 84 10.48 1.11 14.76
CA ASP A 84 11.54 1.42 15.74
C ASP A 84 12.05 2.88 15.63
N GLY A 85 11.48 3.69 14.75
CA GLY A 85 11.82 5.08 14.54
C GLY A 85 12.99 5.32 13.57
N ARG A 86 13.64 4.29 13.05
CA ARG A 86 14.67 4.45 12.01
C ARG A 86 14.07 5.00 10.75
N ARG A 87 14.80 5.91 10.09
CA ARG A 87 14.38 6.58 8.85
C ARG A 87 15.48 6.50 7.81
N ALA A 88 15.10 6.30 6.56
CA ALA A 88 15.98 6.40 5.40
C ALA A 88 15.25 6.96 4.19
N GLU A 89 16.00 7.57 3.27
CA GLU A 89 15.46 7.95 1.98
C GLU A 89 15.12 6.69 1.17
N ALA A 90 13.95 6.69 0.54
CA ALA A 90 13.49 5.59 -0.29
C ALA A 90 13.58 5.98 -1.77
N THR A 91 14.14 5.08 -2.56
CA THR A 91 14.24 5.21 -4.02
C THR A 91 13.19 4.31 -4.68
N VAL A 92 12.46 4.84 -5.65
CA VAL A 92 11.55 4.03 -6.48
C VAL A 92 12.38 3.27 -7.51
N LEU A 93 12.39 1.93 -7.42
CA LEU A 93 13.07 1.06 -8.37
C LEU A 93 12.24 0.80 -9.63
N GLY A 94 10.92 0.78 -9.47
CA GLY A 94 9.96 0.57 -10.54
C GLY A 94 8.54 0.67 -10.04
N ALA A 95 7.59 0.82 -10.95
CA ALA A 95 6.17 0.84 -10.64
C ALA A 95 5.35 0.18 -11.75
N ASP A 96 4.31 -0.58 -11.36
CA ASP A 96 3.30 -1.09 -12.29
C ASP A 96 1.99 -0.33 -12.06
N SER A 97 1.63 0.52 -13.03
CA SER A 97 0.44 1.38 -12.96
C SER A 97 -0.88 0.60 -12.98
N ARG A 98 -0.90 -0.64 -13.49
CA ARG A 98 -2.10 -1.48 -13.51
C ARG A 98 -2.44 -2.00 -12.13
N TRP A 99 -1.40 -2.29 -11.32
CA TRP A 99 -1.52 -2.75 -9.94
C TRP A 99 -1.43 -1.61 -8.93
N ASP A 100 -1.04 -0.41 -9.38
CA ASP A 100 -0.76 0.75 -8.53
C ASP A 100 0.30 0.45 -7.46
N ILE A 101 1.24 -0.44 -7.76
CA ILE A 101 2.34 -0.86 -6.89
C ILE A 101 3.64 -0.21 -7.34
N ALA A 102 4.37 0.36 -6.39
CA ALA A 102 5.77 0.75 -6.52
C ALA A 102 6.65 -0.17 -5.69
N LEU A 103 7.77 -0.59 -6.27
CA LEU A 103 8.87 -1.26 -5.59
C LEU A 103 9.86 -0.18 -5.14
N LEU A 104 10.11 -0.13 -3.84
CA LEU A 104 11.01 0.83 -3.19
C LEU A 104 12.26 0.13 -2.69
N LYS A 105 13.36 0.86 -2.68
CA LYS A 105 14.63 0.47 -2.05
C LYS A 105 14.97 1.47 -0.95
N VAL A 106 15.35 0.95 0.20
CA VAL A 106 15.91 1.71 1.32
C VAL A 106 17.22 1.09 1.79
N GLU A 107 18.14 1.92 2.24
CA GLU A 107 19.40 1.47 2.83
C GLU A 107 19.24 1.36 4.36
N LEU A 108 18.50 0.32 4.79
CA LEU A 108 18.28 -0.03 6.19
C LEU A 108 18.53 -1.52 6.39
N LEU A 109 19.29 -1.86 7.43
CA LEU A 109 19.60 -3.22 7.81
C LEU A 109 18.57 -3.79 8.80
N GLY A 110 18.50 -5.12 8.88
CA GLY A 110 17.66 -5.80 9.86
C GLY A 110 16.16 -5.73 9.59
N LEU A 111 15.76 -5.48 8.34
CA LEU A 111 14.36 -5.51 7.93
C LEU A 111 13.81 -6.94 7.97
N LYS A 112 12.58 -7.10 8.39
CA LYS A 112 11.86 -8.38 8.38
C LYS A 112 10.89 -8.43 7.21
N PRO A 113 11.19 -9.16 6.12
CA PRO A 113 10.26 -9.33 5.02
C PRO A 113 9.06 -10.18 5.45
N VAL A 114 7.92 -9.89 4.82
CA VAL A 114 6.75 -10.78 4.90
C VAL A 114 7.01 -12.07 4.12
N ASN A 115 6.34 -13.16 4.53
CA ASN A 115 6.36 -14.40 3.75
C ASN A 115 5.37 -14.29 2.59
N LEU A 116 5.86 -14.38 1.36
CA LEU A 116 5.05 -14.33 0.14
C LEU A 116 4.70 -15.73 -0.39
N GLU A 117 5.26 -16.81 0.18
CA GLU A 117 5.08 -18.18 -0.31
C GLU A 117 3.78 -18.82 0.22
N ASP A 118 3.31 -18.43 1.41
CA ASP A 118 2.14 -19.00 2.07
C ASP A 118 0.82 -18.41 1.57
N SER A 119 0.69 -18.21 0.25
CA SER A 119 -0.56 -17.70 -0.32
C SER A 119 -1.63 -18.80 -0.38
N LYS A 120 -2.75 -18.58 0.29
CA LYS A 120 -3.98 -19.35 0.13
C LYS A 120 -5.06 -18.47 -0.47
N ASP A 121 -5.96 -19.10 -1.22
CA ASP A 121 -7.20 -18.45 -1.61
C ASP A 121 -7.98 -18.06 -0.35
N VAL A 122 -8.39 -16.81 -0.29
CA VAL A 122 -9.13 -16.28 0.86
C VAL A 122 -10.61 -16.54 0.66
N GLU A 123 -11.19 -17.29 1.58
CA GLU A 123 -12.61 -17.54 1.61
C GLU A 123 -13.40 -16.29 2.01
N LEU A 124 -14.63 -16.17 1.50
CA LEU A 124 -15.53 -15.08 1.89
C LEU A 124 -15.87 -15.20 3.38
N GLY A 125 -15.87 -14.06 4.07
CA GLY A 125 -16.10 -14.01 5.51
C GLY A 125 -14.86 -14.24 6.37
N THR A 126 -13.70 -14.57 5.78
CA THR A 126 -12.44 -14.64 6.53
C THR A 126 -12.18 -13.32 7.23
N PHE A 127 -11.92 -13.38 8.54
CA PHE A 127 -11.54 -12.21 9.32
C PHE A 127 -10.15 -11.72 8.94
N LEU A 128 -10.02 -10.42 8.80
CA LEU A 128 -8.83 -9.76 8.29
C LEU A 128 -8.44 -8.58 9.19
N ALA A 129 -7.15 -8.34 9.30
CA ALA A 129 -6.57 -7.18 9.97
C ALA A 129 -5.53 -6.50 9.10
N ALA A 130 -5.47 -5.18 9.16
CA ALA A 130 -4.41 -4.38 8.52
C ALA A 130 -3.38 -3.97 9.57
N SER A 131 -2.09 -4.26 9.31
CA SER A 131 -0.98 -3.87 10.18
C SER A 131 -0.55 -2.42 9.91
N GLY A 132 -0.08 -1.78 10.98
CA GLY A 132 0.60 -0.49 10.96
C GLY A 132 1.96 -0.56 11.65
N LEU A 133 2.40 0.57 12.21
CA LEU A 133 3.65 0.66 12.96
C LEU A 133 3.49 0.31 14.44
N ASP A 134 2.24 0.15 14.90
CA ASP A 134 1.90 -0.23 16.27
C ASP A 134 1.45 -1.70 16.32
N ALA A 135 1.49 -2.29 17.50
CA ALA A 135 1.03 -3.65 17.72
C ALA A 135 -0.51 -3.81 17.59
N ASN A 136 -1.26 -2.72 17.56
CA ASN A 136 -2.69 -2.77 17.28
C ASN A 136 -2.95 -2.68 15.77
N PRO A 137 -3.99 -3.34 15.25
CA PRO A 137 -4.37 -3.19 13.85
C PRO A 137 -4.82 -1.75 13.56
N ILE A 138 -4.62 -1.30 12.33
CA ILE A 138 -5.18 -0.03 11.84
C ILE A 138 -6.68 -0.16 11.64
N ALA A 139 -7.10 -1.29 11.11
CA ALA A 139 -8.49 -1.64 10.85
C ALA A 139 -8.66 -3.15 10.85
N VAL A 140 -9.87 -3.61 11.18
CA VAL A 140 -10.28 -5.01 11.12
C VAL A 140 -11.57 -5.15 10.31
N GLY A 141 -11.81 -6.32 9.76
CA GLY A 141 -13.00 -6.60 8.97
C GLY A 141 -12.98 -8.00 8.37
N VAL A 142 -13.65 -8.17 7.24
CA VAL A 142 -13.77 -9.47 6.57
C VAL A 142 -13.54 -9.38 5.06
N ALA A 143 -13.12 -10.48 4.46
CA ALA A 143 -13.14 -10.66 3.02
C ALA A 143 -14.58 -10.65 2.51
N SER A 144 -14.95 -9.62 1.74
CA SER A 144 -16.33 -9.39 1.32
C SER A 144 -16.63 -9.93 -0.07
N VAL A 145 -15.66 -9.89 -0.97
CA VAL A 145 -15.79 -10.43 -2.34
C VAL A 145 -14.43 -11.03 -2.74
N ALA A 146 -14.49 -12.24 -3.30
CA ALA A 146 -13.30 -12.95 -3.78
C ALA A 146 -12.49 -12.10 -4.79
N PRO A 147 -11.18 -12.39 -4.92
CA PRO A 147 -10.34 -11.73 -5.89
C PRO A 147 -10.94 -11.76 -7.29
N ARG A 148 -10.98 -10.61 -7.94
CA ARG A 148 -11.52 -10.47 -9.29
C ARG A 148 -10.91 -9.30 -10.02
N ASN A 149 -10.98 -9.37 -11.35
CA ASN A 149 -10.62 -8.25 -12.20
C ASN A 149 -11.63 -7.09 -12.01
N LEU A 150 -11.11 -5.93 -11.61
CA LEU A 150 -11.88 -4.68 -11.46
C LEU A 150 -11.83 -3.81 -12.71
N SER A 151 -11.06 -4.21 -13.72
CA SER A 151 -10.99 -3.52 -15.00
C SER A 151 -12.33 -3.62 -15.71
N ALA A 152 -13.33 -2.84 -15.27
CA ALA A 152 -14.53 -2.60 -16.06
C ALA A 152 -14.22 -2.03 -17.45
N ASN A 153 -12.95 -1.78 -17.73
CA ASN A 153 -12.35 -1.01 -18.79
C ASN A 153 -11.66 -1.85 -19.87
N GLU A 154 -11.66 -3.16 -19.77
CA GLU A 154 -11.30 -4.02 -20.92
C GLU A 154 -12.34 -3.99 -22.04
N ARG A 155 -13.46 -3.29 -21.83
CA ARG A 155 -14.45 -3.09 -22.86
C ARG A 155 -14.24 -1.79 -23.59
N GLY A 156 -14.14 -1.89 -24.90
CA GLY A 156 -14.06 -0.73 -25.77
C GLY A 156 -15.25 0.22 -25.53
N PHE A 157 -14.99 1.50 -25.59
CA PHE A 157 -15.98 2.56 -25.38
C PHE A 157 -15.81 3.62 -26.47
N LEU A 158 -16.87 3.83 -27.26
CA LEU A 158 -16.89 4.81 -28.34
C LEU A 158 -17.22 6.23 -27.80
N GLY A 159 -18.07 6.32 -26.79
CA GLY A 159 -18.44 7.60 -26.14
C GLY A 159 -19.54 8.35 -26.86
N VAL A 160 -20.55 7.65 -27.36
CA VAL A 160 -21.75 8.23 -27.96
C VAL A 160 -23.00 7.90 -27.13
N GLY A 161 -23.93 8.87 -27.06
CA GLY A 161 -25.31 8.63 -26.70
C GLY A 161 -26.08 8.19 -27.94
N MET A 162 -27.01 7.25 -27.77
CA MET A 162 -27.62 6.50 -28.86
C MET A 162 -29.14 6.60 -28.82
N GLU A 163 -29.72 6.79 -29.98
CA GLU A 163 -31.19 6.76 -30.20
C GLU A 163 -31.49 5.84 -31.38
N ASN A 164 -32.59 5.06 -31.28
CA ASN A 164 -32.98 4.17 -32.33
C ASN A 164 -33.61 4.93 -33.50
N THR A 165 -33.28 4.54 -34.74
CA THR A 165 -33.97 5.04 -35.94
C THR A 165 -34.30 3.88 -36.87
N ASP A 166 -35.16 4.09 -37.87
CA ASP A 166 -35.58 3.03 -38.82
C ASP A 166 -34.37 2.50 -39.64
N ASN A 167 -33.34 3.32 -39.85
CA ASN A 167 -32.21 3.00 -40.73
C ASN A 167 -30.86 3.19 -40.04
N GLY A 168 -30.70 2.68 -38.82
CA GLY A 168 -29.42 2.79 -38.09
C GLY A 168 -29.56 3.35 -36.69
N VAL A 169 -28.48 3.80 -36.11
CA VAL A 169 -28.41 4.35 -34.74
C VAL A 169 -28.01 5.82 -34.81
N ARG A 170 -28.90 6.74 -34.41
CA ARG A 170 -28.61 8.16 -34.35
C ARG A 170 -27.76 8.47 -33.11
N VAL A 171 -26.71 9.28 -33.29
CA VAL A 171 -25.92 9.84 -32.26
C VAL A 171 -26.64 11.08 -31.71
N ASN A 172 -27.15 10.99 -30.47
CA ASN A 172 -27.79 12.12 -29.79
C ASN A 172 -26.86 12.85 -28.82
N ARG A 173 -25.69 12.28 -28.57
CA ARG A 173 -24.66 12.88 -27.71
C ARG A 173 -23.28 12.33 -28.07
N VAL A 174 -22.27 13.22 -28.08
CA VAL A 174 -20.85 12.82 -28.19
C VAL A 174 -20.12 13.28 -26.94
N GLN A 175 -19.46 12.35 -26.29
CA GLN A 175 -18.72 12.61 -25.07
C GLN A 175 -17.36 13.24 -25.41
N ARG A 176 -17.06 14.38 -24.78
CA ARG A 176 -15.81 15.10 -24.97
C ARG A 176 -14.60 14.22 -24.64
N GLY A 177 -13.58 14.23 -25.49
CA GLY A 177 -12.37 13.44 -25.31
C GLY A 177 -12.50 11.92 -25.58
N SER A 178 -13.70 11.46 -25.95
CA SER A 178 -13.93 10.05 -26.34
C SER A 178 -13.35 9.71 -27.68
N GLY A 179 -13.34 8.41 -28.03
CA GLY A 179 -12.97 7.93 -29.35
C GLY A 179 -13.82 8.55 -30.48
N ALA A 180 -15.13 8.68 -30.25
CA ALA A 180 -16.05 9.33 -31.18
C ALA A 180 -15.70 10.80 -31.42
N ALA A 181 -15.43 11.57 -30.33
CA ALA A 181 -15.07 12.98 -30.45
C ALA A 181 -13.75 13.18 -31.21
N LYS A 182 -12.76 12.32 -30.95
CA LYS A 182 -11.45 12.34 -31.63
C LYS A 182 -11.56 11.93 -33.10
N ALA A 183 -12.49 11.04 -33.42
CA ALA A 183 -12.78 10.64 -34.79
C ALA A 183 -13.62 11.67 -35.57
N GLY A 184 -14.14 12.71 -34.93
CA GLY A 184 -14.98 13.72 -35.57
C GLY A 184 -16.43 13.30 -35.79
N ILE A 185 -16.93 12.35 -35.00
CA ILE A 185 -18.35 11.99 -34.98
C ILE A 185 -19.13 13.11 -34.27
N GLU A 186 -20.27 13.50 -34.84
CA GLU A 186 -21.09 14.64 -34.38
C GLU A 186 -22.49 14.17 -33.95
N VAL A 187 -23.14 15.04 -33.17
CA VAL A 187 -24.56 14.85 -32.84
C VAL A 187 -25.40 14.97 -34.09
N GLY A 188 -26.30 14.03 -34.34
CA GLY A 188 -27.12 13.94 -35.54
C GLY A 188 -26.63 12.90 -36.55
N ASP A 189 -25.39 12.45 -36.47
CA ASP A 189 -24.87 11.32 -37.29
C ASP A 189 -25.70 10.06 -37.08
N ILE A 190 -25.90 9.28 -38.14
CA ILE A 190 -26.56 7.99 -38.08
C ILE A 190 -25.52 6.89 -38.40
N ILE A 191 -25.18 6.10 -37.42
CA ILE A 191 -24.26 4.97 -37.58
C ILE A 191 -24.97 3.84 -38.31
N LEU A 192 -24.45 3.46 -39.46
CA LEU A 192 -25.00 2.42 -40.33
C LEU A 192 -24.29 1.08 -40.20
N LYS A 193 -22.94 1.11 -40.13
CA LYS A 193 -22.10 -0.10 -40.06
C LYS A 193 -20.92 0.11 -39.12
N ILE A 194 -20.47 -0.98 -38.51
CA ILE A 194 -19.17 -1.08 -37.82
C ILE A 194 -18.40 -2.27 -38.43
N ASP A 195 -17.19 -2.02 -38.93
CA ASP A 195 -16.34 -2.98 -39.66
C ASP A 195 -17.12 -3.78 -40.71
N GLY A 196 -17.91 -3.10 -41.50
CA GLY A 196 -18.74 -3.67 -42.56
C GLY A 196 -20.02 -4.37 -42.10
N LYS A 197 -20.24 -4.56 -40.77
CA LYS A 197 -21.45 -5.18 -40.21
C LYS A 197 -22.54 -4.15 -39.98
N PRO A 198 -23.76 -4.35 -40.47
CA PRO A 198 -24.85 -3.40 -40.26
C PRO A 198 -25.25 -3.27 -38.80
N ILE A 199 -25.59 -2.06 -38.39
CA ILE A 199 -26.00 -1.70 -37.04
C ILE A 199 -27.43 -1.13 -37.11
N ASN A 200 -28.39 -1.87 -36.60
CA ASN A 200 -29.82 -1.53 -36.69
C ASN A 200 -30.40 -1.15 -35.31
N SER A 201 -29.63 -1.25 -34.24
CA SER A 201 -30.10 -0.89 -32.90
C SER A 201 -28.99 -0.44 -31.97
N PRO A 202 -29.30 0.41 -30.94
CA PRO A 202 -28.36 0.77 -29.90
C PRO A 202 -27.71 -0.43 -29.18
N ALA A 203 -28.45 -1.51 -28.98
CA ALA A 203 -27.98 -2.74 -28.37
C ALA A 203 -26.92 -3.43 -29.22
N GLN A 204 -27.10 -3.48 -30.56
CA GLN A 204 -26.07 -4.00 -31.47
C GLN A 204 -24.82 -3.15 -31.50
N LEU A 205 -24.98 -1.81 -31.52
CA LEU A 205 -23.85 -0.88 -31.43
C LEU A 205 -23.06 -1.08 -30.13
N ALA A 206 -23.75 -1.11 -29.00
CA ALA A 206 -23.15 -1.34 -27.70
C ALA A 206 -22.40 -2.68 -27.62
N LYS A 207 -22.99 -3.77 -28.16
CA LYS A 207 -22.36 -5.10 -28.22
C LYS A 207 -21.11 -5.11 -29.11
N SER A 208 -21.17 -4.48 -30.29
CA SER A 208 -20.06 -4.39 -31.23
C SER A 208 -18.85 -3.64 -30.64
N VAL A 209 -19.10 -2.60 -29.83
CA VAL A 209 -18.06 -1.80 -29.18
C VAL A 209 -17.56 -2.46 -27.90
N SER A 210 -18.47 -2.96 -27.04
CA SER A 210 -18.09 -3.54 -25.73
C SER A 210 -17.40 -4.90 -25.82
N GLY A 211 -17.51 -5.59 -26.94
CA GLY A 211 -16.77 -6.84 -27.21
C GLY A 211 -15.30 -6.64 -27.60
N ARG A 212 -14.83 -5.39 -27.68
CA ARG A 212 -13.48 -5.02 -28.10
C ARG A 212 -12.69 -4.44 -26.94
N LYS A 213 -11.36 -4.36 -27.14
CA LYS A 213 -10.45 -3.76 -26.15
C LYS A 213 -10.32 -2.24 -26.33
N PRO A 214 -10.05 -1.48 -25.28
CA PRO A 214 -9.60 -0.10 -25.43
C PRO A 214 -8.34 -0.01 -26.31
N LYS A 215 -8.21 1.11 -27.03
CA LYS A 215 -7.16 1.37 -28.03
C LYS A 215 -7.31 0.59 -29.33
N GLU A 216 -8.29 -0.29 -29.47
CA GLU A 216 -8.60 -0.95 -30.72
C GLU A 216 -9.29 0.03 -31.70
N GLU A 217 -8.89 -0.01 -32.95
CA GLU A 217 -9.49 0.80 -34.01
C GLU A 217 -10.72 0.11 -34.58
N ILE A 218 -11.77 0.89 -34.85
CA ILE A 218 -12.98 0.43 -35.51
C ILE A 218 -13.29 1.32 -36.71
N LYS A 219 -13.73 0.72 -37.81
CA LYS A 219 -14.23 1.44 -38.97
C LYS A 219 -15.74 1.63 -38.83
N ILE A 220 -16.20 2.85 -38.98
CA ILE A 220 -17.58 3.25 -38.83
C ILE A 220 -18.07 3.88 -40.12
N LEU A 221 -19.08 3.27 -40.75
CA LEU A 221 -19.83 3.93 -41.80
C LEU A 221 -21.01 4.66 -41.14
N LEU A 222 -21.07 5.97 -41.30
CA LEU A 222 -22.12 6.79 -40.80
C LEU A 222 -22.70 7.68 -41.91
N ARG A 223 -23.93 8.18 -41.70
CA ARG A 223 -24.58 9.13 -42.56
C ARG A 223 -24.73 10.46 -41.82
N ARG A 224 -24.21 11.52 -42.41
CA ARG A 224 -24.33 12.93 -41.95
C ARG A 224 -25.13 13.74 -42.96
N GLY A 225 -26.38 14.07 -42.62
CA GLY A 225 -27.32 14.57 -43.57
C GLY A 225 -27.68 13.50 -44.62
N GLU A 226 -27.37 13.78 -45.90
CA GLU A 226 -27.58 12.85 -47.02
C GLU A 226 -26.27 12.13 -47.45
N GLU A 227 -25.11 12.47 -46.87
CA GLU A 227 -23.82 11.92 -47.23
C GLU A 227 -23.41 10.78 -46.34
N GLU A 228 -22.93 9.66 -46.93
CA GLU A 228 -22.25 8.58 -46.21
C GLU A 228 -20.77 8.88 -46.04
N LYS A 229 -20.22 8.65 -44.84
CA LYS A 229 -18.81 8.91 -44.50
C LYS A 229 -18.21 7.71 -43.79
N ASP A 230 -17.02 7.31 -44.24
CA ASP A 230 -16.19 6.33 -43.55
C ASP A 230 -15.33 7.04 -42.51
N MET A 231 -15.44 6.62 -41.27
CA MET A 231 -14.69 7.14 -40.14
C MET A 231 -13.92 6.03 -39.45
N THR A 232 -12.73 6.32 -38.94
CA THR A 232 -11.98 5.42 -38.09
C THR A 232 -11.93 6.00 -36.66
N ALA A 233 -12.40 5.23 -35.71
CA ALA A 233 -12.39 5.63 -34.32
C ALA A 233 -11.54 4.67 -33.48
N VAL A 234 -10.69 5.24 -32.62
CA VAL A 234 -9.95 4.49 -31.59
C VAL A 234 -10.81 4.40 -30.34
N LEU A 235 -11.12 3.19 -29.92
CA LEU A 235 -11.94 2.98 -28.72
C LEU A 235 -11.20 3.43 -27.46
N GLY A 236 -11.88 4.19 -26.64
CA GLY A 236 -11.43 4.55 -25.28
C GLY A 236 -11.83 3.47 -24.28
N SER A 237 -11.49 3.69 -23.00
CA SER A 237 -12.05 2.94 -21.88
C SER A 237 -13.20 3.72 -21.24
N ARG A 238 -14.24 3.02 -20.81
CA ARG A 238 -15.40 3.68 -20.18
C ARG A 238 -15.03 4.47 -18.90
N GLY A 239 -14.00 4.03 -18.17
CA GLY A 239 -13.58 4.67 -16.92
C GLY A 239 -12.88 6.01 -17.12
N GLN A 240 -12.02 6.15 -18.11
CA GLN A 240 -11.35 7.41 -18.42
C GLN A 240 -12.33 8.48 -18.88
N SER A 241 -13.39 8.07 -19.55
CA SER A 241 -14.38 8.99 -20.10
C SER A 241 -15.44 9.43 -19.09
N VAL A 242 -15.73 8.62 -18.09
CA VAL A 242 -16.72 8.93 -17.03
C VAL A 242 -16.13 9.82 -15.92
N GLN A 243 -14.81 9.78 -15.70
CA GLN A 243 -14.15 10.63 -14.70
C GLN A 243 -14.32 12.13 -14.96
N GLN A 244 -14.53 12.56 -16.21
CA GLN A 244 -14.74 13.99 -16.52
C GLN A 244 -16.15 14.52 -16.20
N PHE A 245 -17.12 13.65 -15.86
CA PHE A 245 -18.53 14.03 -15.66
C PHE A 245 -19.15 13.62 -14.32
N GLN A 246 -18.43 12.93 -13.45
CA GLN A 246 -18.91 12.70 -12.09
C GLN A 246 -18.52 13.90 -11.23
N GLY A 247 -19.51 14.64 -10.76
CA GLY A 247 -19.37 15.51 -9.60
C GLY A 247 -18.77 14.73 -8.41
N PRO A 248 -18.44 15.38 -7.29
CA PRO A 248 -17.83 14.71 -6.15
C PRO A 248 -18.64 13.44 -5.80
N ASP A 249 -17.93 12.30 -5.74
CA ASP A 249 -18.52 10.99 -5.44
C ASP A 249 -19.30 11.10 -4.10
N PRO A 250 -20.64 10.90 -4.11
CA PRO A 250 -21.42 11.05 -2.87
C PRO A 250 -20.90 10.17 -1.73
N SER A 251 -20.26 9.04 -2.04
CA SER A 251 -19.66 8.16 -1.02
C SER A 251 -18.43 8.80 -0.34
N ALA A 252 -17.76 9.75 -1.00
CA ALA A 252 -16.68 10.52 -0.39
C ALA A 252 -17.18 11.55 0.65
N GLN A 253 -18.40 12.08 0.47
CA GLN A 253 -18.98 13.05 1.40
C GLN A 253 -19.31 12.42 2.76
N PHE A 254 -19.70 11.16 2.80
CA PHE A 254 -20.15 10.46 4.01
C PHE A 254 -19.15 9.48 4.59
N GLY A 255 -18.06 9.18 3.88
CA GLY A 255 -17.11 8.12 4.27
C GLY A 255 -15.66 8.58 4.43
N GLY A 256 -15.35 9.85 4.16
CA GLY A 256 -13.98 10.37 4.10
C GLY A 256 -13.29 10.13 2.74
N PRO A 257 -12.02 10.54 2.60
CA PRO A 257 -11.31 10.54 1.32
C PRO A 257 -11.20 9.14 0.72
N LEU A 258 -11.41 9.04 -0.57
CA LEU A 258 -11.22 7.82 -1.36
C LEU A 258 -9.86 7.85 -2.06
N SER A 259 -9.30 6.68 -2.36
CA SER A 259 -8.07 6.58 -3.16
C SER A 259 -8.31 7.13 -4.56
N GLU A 260 -7.33 7.87 -5.09
CA GLU A 260 -7.40 8.41 -6.44
C GLU A 260 -7.45 7.26 -7.45
N ASN A 261 -6.50 6.34 -7.37
CA ASN A 261 -6.55 5.09 -8.11
C ASN A 261 -7.24 4.01 -7.27
N ARG A 262 -8.49 3.66 -7.64
CA ARG A 262 -9.34 2.69 -6.93
C ARG A 262 -10.15 1.78 -7.84
N LYS A 263 -9.80 1.78 -9.12
CA LYS A 263 -10.47 1.00 -10.17
C LYS A 263 -9.41 0.36 -11.06
N ASP A 264 -9.84 -0.56 -11.89
CA ASP A 264 -9.03 -1.12 -12.97
C ASP A 264 -7.88 -2.03 -12.52
N PHE A 265 -7.90 -2.52 -11.28
CA PHE A 265 -6.95 -3.54 -10.84
C PHE A 265 -7.20 -4.86 -11.58
N PRO A 266 -6.14 -5.51 -12.11
CA PRO A 266 -6.27 -6.78 -12.85
C PRO A 266 -6.87 -7.89 -12.00
N ASN A 267 -6.54 -7.92 -10.70
CA ASN A 267 -7.14 -8.81 -9.71
C ASN A 267 -7.08 -8.14 -8.33
N ALA A 268 -8.18 -8.07 -7.62
CA ALA A 268 -8.24 -7.47 -6.30
C ALA A 268 -9.24 -8.18 -5.40
N LEU A 269 -8.81 -8.51 -4.19
CA LEU A 269 -9.65 -8.91 -3.08
C LEU A 269 -10.38 -7.68 -2.54
N GLN A 270 -11.71 -7.78 -2.39
CA GLN A 270 -12.48 -6.72 -1.72
C GLN A 270 -12.74 -7.12 -0.27
N HIS A 271 -12.53 -6.18 0.64
CA HIS A 271 -12.81 -6.32 2.07
C HIS A 271 -13.48 -5.05 2.62
N ASP A 272 -14.03 -5.15 3.82
CA ASP A 272 -14.80 -4.07 4.47
C ASP A 272 -13.99 -3.27 5.52
N LEU A 273 -12.66 -3.46 5.57
CA LEU A 273 -11.80 -2.66 6.42
C LEU A 273 -11.87 -1.19 6.01
N THR A 274 -12.04 -0.31 7.00
CA THR A 274 -12.16 1.13 6.76
C THR A 274 -10.78 1.77 6.81
N LEU A 275 -10.07 1.72 5.69
CA LEU A 275 -8.75 2.35 5.53
C LEU A 275 -8.87 3.76 4.96
N ARG A 276 -7.87 4.60 5.22
CA ARG A 276 -7.66 5.86 4.50
C ARG A 276 -6.72 5.62 3.31
N PRO A 277 -6.71 6.47 2.28
CA PRO A 277 -5.78 6.31 1.16
C PRO A 277 -4.31 6.21 1.59
N ASN A 278 -3.89 7.01 2.57
CA ASN A 278 -2.53 7.01 3.12
C ASN A 278 -2.25 5.85 4.10
N GLU A 279 -3.20 4.98 4.38
CA GLU A 279 -3.04 3.73 5.13
C GLU A 279 -2.95 2.52 4.19
N CYS A 280 -3.04 2.73 2.87
CA CYS A 280 -2.78 1.71 1.86
C CYS A 280 -1.27 1.50 1.68
N GLY A 281 -0.87 0.32 1.17
CA GLY A 281 0.51 -0.13 1.03
C GLY A 281 0.97 -1.09 2.13
N GLY A 282 0.24 -1.15 3.25
CA GLY A 282 0.52 -2.06 4.37
C GLY A 282 -0.05 -3.47 4.18
N PRO A 283 0.45 -4.46 4.95
CA PRO A 283 0.03 -5.86 4.86
C PRO A 283 -1.41 -6.06 5.36
N LEU A 284 -2.10 -6.99 4.72
CA LEU A 284 -3.41 -7.52 5.10
C LEU A 284 -3.24 -8.97 5.54
N ILE A 285 -3.74 -9.31 6.73
CA ILE A 285 -3.42 -10.54 7.46
C ILE A 285 -4.71 -11.21 7.89
N ASP A 286 -4.77 -12.56 7.85
CA ASP A 286 -5.86 -13.35 8.41
C ASP A 286 -5.62 -13.67 9.90
N LEU A 287 -6.58 -14.36 10.55
CA LEU A 287 -6.46 -14.76 11.96
C LEU A 287 -5.43 -15.86 12.21
N ASP A 288 -5.01 -16.59 11.18
CA ASP A 288 -3.94 -17.58 11.28
C ASP A 288 -2.55 -16.93 11.23
N GLY A 289 -2.50 -15.60 11.13
CA GLY A 289 -1.26 -14.83 11.02
C GLY A 289 -0.62 -14.92 9.62
N LYS A 290 -1.39 -15.24 8.57
CA LYS A 290 -0.88 -15.34 7.20
C LYS A 290 -1.11 -14.05 6.44
N LEU A 291 -0.14 -13.72 5.60
CA LEU A 291 -0.29 -12.61 4.67
C LEU A 291 -1.29 -12.98 3.57
N VAL A 292 -2.38 -12.24 3.52
CA VAL A 292 -3.43 -12.37 2.49
C VAL A 292 -3.10 -11.51 1.27
N GLY A 293 -2.47 -10.37 1.48
CA GLY A 293 -2.10 -9.43 0.44
C GLY A 293 -1.62 -8.10 0.97
N VAL A 294 -1.55 -7.11 0.09
CA VAL A 294 -1.22 -5.72 0.42
C VAL A 294 -2.40 -4.83 0.09
N ASN A 295 -2.82 -4.02 1.07
CA ASN A 295 -3.88 -3.05 0.91
C ASN A 295 -3.50 -2.01 -0.16
N ILE A 296 -4.34 -1.83 -1.18
CA ILE A 296 -3.98 -0.98 -2.32
C ILE A 296 -4.89 0.24 -2.49
N ALA A 297 -6.16 0.14 -2.15
CA ALA A 297 -7.06 1.26 -2.34
C ALA A 297 -8.28 1.22 -1.42
N ARG A 298 -8.72 2.42 -1.01
CA ARG A 298 -10.05 2.64 -0.50
C ARG A 298 -11.00 2.94 -1.65
N GLY A 299 -11.91 2.01 -1.95
CA GLY A 299 -12.84 2.11 -3.07
C GLY A 299 -14.20 2.70 -2.73
N GLY A 300 -14.54 2.85 -1.44
CA GLY A 300 -15.84 3.35 -0.98
C GLY A 300 -15.93 3.45 0.54
N ARG A 301 -17.13 3.72 1.05
CA ARG A 301 -17.36 3.89 2.50
C ARG A 301 -16.96 2.64 3.30
N VAL A 302 -17.40 1.48 2.86
CA VAL A 302 -17.17 0.17 3.47
C VAL A 302 -16.52 -0.79 2.47
N LYS A 303 -15.65 -0.26 1.61
CA LYS A 303 -15.05 -1.03 0.54
C LYS A 303 -13.61 -0.60 0.36
N SER A 304 -12.70 -1.53 0.63
CA SER A 304 -11.28 -1.42 0.35
C SER A 304 -10.83 -2.61 -0.48
N TYR A 305 -9.68 -2.47 -1.11
CA TYR A 305 -9.11 -3.46 -1.99
C TYR A 305 -7.68 -3.81 -1.56
N ALA A 306 -7.34 -5.08 -1.72
CA ALA A 306 -5.99 -5.58 -1.56
C ALA A 306 -5.56 -6.38 -2.79
N ILE A 307 -4.27 -6.34 -3.11
CA ILE A 307 -3.66 -7.22 -4.10
C ILE A 307 -3.34 -8.52 -3.38
N PRO A 308 -3.85 -9.68 -3.86
CA PRO A 308 -3.54 -10.98 -3.27
C PRO A 308 -2.03 -11.27 -3.29
N THR A 309 -1.56 -12.05 -2.32
CA THR A 309 -0.13 -12.39 -2.16
C THR A 309 0.44 -13.07 -3.40
N SER A 310 -0.34 -13.93 -4.08
CA SER A 310 0.05 -14.58 -5.33
C SER A 310 0.40 -13.59 -6.43
N ASP A 311 -0.52 -12.64 -6.69
CA ASP A 311 -0.33 -11.61 -7.71
C ASP A 311 0.80 -10.64 -7.31
N LEU A 312 0.88 -10.30 -6.02
CA LEU A 312 1.94 -9.43 -5.51
C LEU A 312 3.33 -10.01 -5.77
N ARG A 313 3.50 -11.32 -5.58
CA ARG A 313 4.76 -12.03 -5.87
C ARG A 313 5.15 -11.89 -7.34
N GLU A 314 4.21 -12.09 -8.27
CA GLU A 314 4.45 -11.95 -9.70
C GLU A 314 4.83 -10.51 -10.09
N VAL A 315 4.14 -9.51 -9.51
CA VAL A 315 4.42 -8.09 -9.75
C VAL A 315 5.82 -7.72 -9.23
N ILE A 316 6.18 -8.18 -8.02
CA ILE A 316 7.51 -7.93 -7.46
C ILE A 316 8.61 -8.59 -8.32
N ALA A 317 8.43 -9.85 -8.72
CA ALA A 317 9.39 -10.55 -9.59
C ALA A 317 9.61 -9.77 -10.87
N LYS A 318 8.53 -9.38 -11.55
CA LYS A 318 8.60 -8.59 -12.78
C LYS A 318 9.31 -7.25 -12.61
N LEU A 319 9.01 -6.51 -11.53
CA LEU A 319 9.66 -5.23 -11.26
C LEU A 319 11.14 -5.39 -10.90
N ASN A 320 11.51 -6.52 -10.27
CA ASN A 320 12.90 -6.86 -9.99
C ASN A 320 13.67 -7.25 -11.26
N ASP A 321 13.07 -8.01 -12.17
CA ASP A 321 13.68 -8.41 -13.43
C ASP A 321 13.95 -7.20 -14.33
N GLN A 322 12.98 -6.29 -14.43
CA GLN A 322 13.17 -5.01 -15.13
C GLN A 322 14.31 -4.16 -14.56
N ARG A 323 14.58 -4.29 -13.25
CA ARG A 323 15.73 -3.67 -12.60
C ARG A 323 17.05 -4.34 -12.99
N ASN A 324 17.07 -5.68 -13.02
CA ASN A 324 18.29 -6.44 -13.33
C ASN A 324 18.78 -6.20 -14.76
N GLU A 325 17.88 -5.91 -15.68
CA GLU A 325 18.21 -5.49 -17.04
C GLU A 325 18.83 -4.07 -17.09
N THR A 326 18.62 -3.25 -16.05
CA THR A 326 19.08 -1.85 -16.00
C THR A 326 20.13 -1.56 -14.91
N ALA A 327 20.39 -2.50 -14.01
CA ALA A 327 21.32 -2.32 -12.90
C ALA A 327 22.72 -2.80 -13.23
N ASP A 328 23.59 -1.84 -13.48
CA ASP A 328 25.05 -2.01 -13.55
C ASP A 328 25.58 -2.71 -12.28
N LEU A 329 26.33 -3.83 -12.45
CA LEU A 329 26.99 -4.59 -11.38
C LEU A 329 27.80 -3.69 -10.40
N GLY A 330 28.26 -2.53 -10.88
CA GLY A 330 28.97 -1.53 -10.10
C GLY A 330 28.18 -0.94 -8.90
N HIS A 331 26.85 -1.04 -8.87
CA HIS A 331 26.05 -0.63 -7.71
C HIS A 331 26.05 -1.67 -6.59
N LEU A 332 26.09 -2.95 -6.95
CA LEU A 332 26.18 -4.05 -5.98
C LEU A 332 27.56 -4.10 -5.32
N GLU A 333 28.62 -3.85 -6.09
CA GLU A 333 29.99 -3.76 -5.56
C GLU A 333 30.14 -2.59 -4.58
N LYS A 334 29.58 -1.42 -4.88
CA LYS A 334 29.59 -0.27 -3.96
C LYS A 334 28.81 -0.53 -2.67
N ALA A 335 27.66 -1.20 -2.76
CA ALA A 335 26.88 -1.57 -1.57
C ALA A 335 27.63 -2.61 -0.70
N LEU A 336 28.33 -3.55 -1.33
CA LEU A 336 29.14 -4.53 -0.62
C LEU A 336 30.29 -3.85 0.14
N VAL A 337 31.02 -2.94 -0.52
CA VAL A 337 32.10 -2.16 0.10
C VAL A 337 31.58 -1.36 1.30
N SER A 338 30.40 -0.74 1.20
CA SER A 338 29.82 0.01 2.32
C SER A 338 29.43 -0.90 3.50
N ILE A 339 28.96 -2.11 3.22
CA ILE A 339 28.66 -3.11 4.27
C ILE A 339 29.93 -3.61 4.93
N ASP A 340 30.98 -3.87 4.15
CA ASP A 340 32.28 -4.30 4.69
C ASP A 340 32.89 -3.24 5.59
N GLU A 341 32.84 -1.95 5.21
CA GLU A 341 33.28 -0.82 6.06
C GLU A 341 32.49 -0.75 7.39
N GLU A 342 31.19 -1.02 7.36
CA GLU A 342 30.33 -1.01 8.56
C GLU A 342 30.64 -2.22 9.49
N ILE A 343 30.93 -3.38 8.90
CA ILE A 343 31.38 -4.57 9.62
C ILE A 343 32.71 -4.27 10.34
N ASP A 344 33.70 -3.74 9.62
CA ASP A 344 35.02 -3.41 10.19
C ASP A 344 34.90 -2.40 11.34
N SER A 345 34.09 -1.37 11.18
CA SER A 345 33.81 -0.38 12.23
C SER A 345 33.19 -1.01 13.48
N THR A 346 32.21 -1.92 13.26
CA THR A 346 31.50 -2.61 14.34
C THR A 346 32.44 -3.60 15.07
N GLU A 347 33.26 -4.33 14.33
CA GLU A 347 34.29 -5.23 14.90
C GLU A 347 35.33 -4.48 15.73
N SER A 348 35.77 -3.31 15.24
CA SER A 348 36.66 -2.44 16.00
C SER A 348 36.01 -2.00 17.32
N THR A 349 34.78 -1.57 17.31
CA THR A 349 34.04 -1.18 18.50
C THR A 349 33.86 -2.34 19.49
N LEU A 350 33.58 -3.52 19.00
CA LEU A 350 33.48 -4.74 19.82
C LEU A 350 34.80 -5.10 20.46
N LYS A 351 35.92 -4.92 19.76
CA LYS A 351 37.26 -5.14 20.31
C LYS A 351 37.58 -4.17 21.45
N ASP A 352 37.20 -2.90 21.31
CA ASP A 352 37.41 -1.88 22.36
C ASP A 352 36.54 -2.18 23.60
N ILE A 353 35.31 -2.60 23.42
CA ILE A 353 34.43 -3.00 24.52
C ILE A 353 35.00 -4.22 25.26
N ARG A 354 35.50 -5.23 24.55
CA ARG A 354 36.15 -6.42 25.16
C ARG A 354 37.41 -6.03 25.95
N ASN A 355 38.23 -5.12 25.42
CA ASN A 355 39.43 -4.63 26.12
C ASN A 355 39.07 -3.90 27.42
N ARG A 356 38.03 -3.05 27.37
CA ARG A 356 37.52 -2.34 28.55
C ARG A 356 36.93 -3.25 29.59
N GLN A 357 36.22 -4.29 29.15
CA GLN A 357 35.70 -5.32 30.04
C GLN A 357 36.81 -6.08 30.76
N ALA A 358 37.88 -6.46 30.05
CA ALA A 358 39.04 -7.13 30.64
C ALA A 358 39.74 -6.24 31.65
N GLN A 359 39.83 -4.93 31.40
CA GLN A 359 40.43 -3.96 32.35
C GLN A 359 39.56 -3.81 33.61
N LEU A 360 38.25 -3.68 33.48
CA LEU A 360 37.33 -3.59 34.61
C LEU A 360 37.36 -4.86 35.47
N LEU A 361 37.55 -6.03 34.86
CA LEU A 361 37.67 -7.28 35.61
C LEU A 361 38.94 -7.28 36.49
N LYS A 362 40.07 -6.80 35.98
CA LYS A 362 41.32 -6.64 36.78
C LYS A 362 41.15 -5.67 37.94
N GLU A 363 40.51 -4.52 37.68
CA GLU A 363 40.21 -3.54 38.72
C GLU A 363 39.30 -4.16 39.81
N PHE A 364 38.30 -4.93 39.42
CA PHE A 364 37.44 -5.60 40.35
C PHE A 364 38.18 -6.59 41.23
N GLU A 365 39.06 -7.42 40.65
CA GLU A 365 39.89 -8.37 41.41
C GLU A 365 40.84 -7.63 42.41
N GLU A 366 41.40 -6.50 42.02
CA GLU A 366 42.22 -5.68 42.90
C GLU A 366 41.42 -5.11 44.11
N TYR A 367 40.20 -4.66 43.86
CA TYR A 367 39.32 -4.19 44.93
C TYR A 367 38.85 -5.31 45.85
N GLU A 368 38.59 -6.52 45.32
CA GLU A 368 38.28 -7.70 46.15
C GLU A 368 39.46 -8.08 47.06
N MET A 369 40.70 -8.05 46.56
CA MET A 369 41.88 -8.28 47.40
C MET A 369 42.04 -7.25 48.49
N LYS A 370 41.85 -5.96 48.17
CA LYS A 370 41.88 -4.86 49.17
C LYS A 370 40.83 -5.07 50.25
N LEU A 371 39.62 -5.41 49.85
CA LEU A 371 38.50 -5.64 50.77
C LEU A 371 38.77 -6.84 51.69
N ARG A 372 39.42 -7.89 51.19
CA ARG A 372 39.81 -9.05 51.97
C ARG A 372 40.84 -8.65 53.01
N GLY A 373 41.90 -7.88 52.63
CA GLY A 373 42.89 -7.36 53.57
C GLY A 373 42.30 -6.54 54.68
N ILE A 374 41.40 -5.62 54.34
CA ILE A 374 40.69 -4.77 55.35
C ILE A 374 39.84 -5.61 56.32
N LYS A 375 39.20 -6.66 55.82
CA LYS A 375 38.42 -7.57 56.67
C LYS A 375 39.32 -8.35 57.65
N GLU A 376 40.50 -8.79 57.19
CA GLU A 376 41.47 -9.47 58.04
C GLU A 376 42.05 -8.54 59.10
N GLU A 377 42.41 -7.31 58.76
CA GLU A 377 42.85 -6.30 59.75
C GLU A 377 41.78 -5.99 60.76
N ARG A 378 40.53 -5.84 60.36
CA ARG A 378 39.37 -5.67 61.27
C ARG A 378 39.24 -6.85 62.23
N GLU A 379 39.37 -8.07 61.77
CA GLU A 379 39.31 -9.26 62.65
C GLU A 379 40.50 -9.26 63.67
N LYS A 380 41.72 -8.92 63.20
CA LYS A 380 42.88 -8.80 64.12
C LYS A 380 42.64 -7.76 65.20
N ALA A 381 42.04 -6.58 64.82
CA ALA A 381 41.73 -5.54 65.76
C ALA A 381 40.65 -5.98 66.77
N ILE A 382 39.65 -6.68 66.33
CA ILE A 382 38.59 -7.24 67.22
C ILE A 382 39.21 -8.19 68.22
N ARG A 383 40.02 -9.16 67.80
CA ARG A 383 40.73 -10.13 68.69
C ARG A 383 41.65 -9.40 69.70
N ALA A 384 42.35 -8.34 69.25
CA ALA A 384 43.16 -7.54 70.16
C ALA A 384 42.34 -6.80 71.25
N ILE A 385 41.18 -6.27 70.90
CA ILE A 385 40.27 -5.66 71.83
C ILE A 385 39.64 -6.66 72.81
N GLU A 386 39.31 -7.86 72.34
CA GLU A 386 38.80 -8.94 73.20
C GLU A 386 39.85 -9.40 74.19
N LYS A 387 41.13 -9.53 73.74
CA LYS A 387 42.27 -9.90 74.61
C LYS A 387 42.56 -8.81 75.66
N ALA A 388 42.37 -7.53 75.33
CA ALA A 388 42.57 -6.41 76.26
C ALA A 388 41.44 -6.28 77.29
N LYS A 389 40.26 -6.89 77.03
CA LYS A 389 39.10 -6.88 77.91
C LYS A 389 39.00 -8.15 78.81
N SER A 390 39.90 -9.14 78.63
CA SER A 390 39.93 -10.29 79.49
C SER A 390 40.79 -9.97 80.73
N PRO A 391 40.26 -10.13 81.94
CA PRO A 391 40.92 -9.75 83.23
C PRO A 391 42.17 -10.58 83.53
#